data_154a5af65edf351fc57c133b5692607c
#
_entry.id   154a5af65edf351fc57c133b5692607c
#
_cell.length_a   1.000
_cell.length_b   1.000
_cell.length_c   1.000
_cell.angle_alpha   90.00
_cell.angle_beta   90.00
_cell.angle_gamma   90.00
#
_symmetry.space_group_name_H-M   'P 1'
#
loop_
_entity.id
_entity.type
_entity.pdbx_description
1 polymer ?
#
loop_
_entity_poly.entity_id
_entity_poly.type
_entity_poly.pdbx_seq_one_letter_code
_entity_poly.pdbx_strand_id
1 'polypeptide(L)'
;KKYMKIIEEYNEGKDAEAVKRAFEELLKFVNEMNLEEQRSMRENLDEETLAIYDLLCKDNLTKKDKDIVKKVAIKTLENLKSEKLKIERWRESNQVSAQVKIIIRECLLHLPKESYPDDEVNVKTLDVYRHIHSNYYGGGASIYNI
;
A
#
# COMPACT_ATOMS: atom_id res chain seq x y z
N LYS A 1 -18.00 13.35 16.89
CA LYS A 1 -18.53 14.58 17.49
C LYS A 1 -18.66 15.70 16.45
N LYS A 2 -17.59 16.02 15.75
CA LYS A 2 -17.59 17.01 14.67
C LYS A 2 -18.54 16.60 13.55
N TYR A 3 -18.54 15.32 13.22
CA TYR A 3 -19.41 14.77 12.18
C TYR A 3 -20.89 14.86 12.56
N MET A 4 -21.23 14.57 13.81
CA MET A 4 -22.61 14.67 14.29
C MET A 4 -23.12 16.11 14.25
N LYS A 5 -22.27 17.08 14.59
CA LYS A 5 -22.61 18.49 14.50
C LYS A 5 -22.91 18.93 13.08
N ILE A 6 -22.13 18.45 12.12
CA ILE A 6 -22.35 18.74 10.70
C ILE A 6 -23.70 18.21 10.24
N ILE A 7 -24.05 16.99 10.64
CA ILE A 7 -25.34 16.37 10.30
C ILE A 7 -26.49 17.17 10.91
N GLU A 8 -26.36 17.60 12.16
CA GLU A 8 -27.38 18.42 12.83
C GLU A 8 -27.57 19.75 12.09
N GLU A 9 -26.51 20.41 11.72
CA GLU A 9 -26.59 21.65 10.95
C GLU A 9 -27.26 21.43 9.59
N TYR A 10 -26.98 20.32 8.93
CA TYR A 10 -27.61 19.98 7.68
C TYR A 10 -29.10 19.75 7.84
N ASN A 11 -29.50 19.02 8.89
CA ASN A 11 -30.90 18.71 9.15
C ASN A 11 -31.72 19.94 9.58
N GLU A 12 -31.10 20.84 10.30
CA GLU A 12 -31.72 22.10 10.74
C GLU A 12 -31.64 23.18 9.65
N GLY A 13 -30.55 23.15 8.90
CA GLY A 13 -30.29 24.15 7.88
C GLY A 13 -31.20 23.99 6.69
N LYS A 14 -32.05 24.95 6.52
CA LYS A 14 -33.02 24.96 5.43
C LYS A 14 -32.67 26.02 4.40
N ASP A 15 -31.58 26.75 4.62
CA ASP A 15 -31.09 27.72 3.67
C ASP A 15 -29.79 27.24 3.02
N ALA A 16 -29.42 27.87 1.91
CA ALA A 16 -28.26 27.50 1.13
C ALA A 16 -26.93 27.71 1.88
N GLU A 17 -26.88 28.70 2.79
CA GLU A 17 -25.68 28.99 3.55
C GLU A 17 -25.36 27.89 4.57
N ALA A 18 -26.38 27.39 5.25
CA ALA A 18 -26.19 26.31 6.23
C ALA A 18 -25.69 25.05 5.54
N VAL A 19 -26.27 24.69 4.40
CA VAL A 19 -25.86 23.53 3.60
C VAL A 19 -24.42 23.70 3.11
N LYS A 20 -24.09 24.89 2.64
CA LYS A 20 -22.74 25.21 2.17
C LYS A 20 -21.70 25.05 3.27
N ARG A 21 -21.99 25.57 4.49
CA ARG A 21 -21.07 25.42 5.63
C ARG A 21 -20.87 23.98 6.02
N ALA A 22 -21.95 23.20 6.08
CA ALA A 22 -21.86 21.78 6.39
C ALA A 22 -20.97 21.04 5.39
N PHE A 23 -21.13 21.35 4.11
CA PHE A 23 -20.34 20.76 3.05
C PHE A 23 -18.85 21.16 3.16
N GLU A 24 -18.57 22.43 3.42
CA GLU A 24 -17.21 22.92 3.61
C GLU A 24 -16.51 22.26 4.80
N GLU A 25 -17.23 22.05 5.90
CA GLU A 25 -16.68 21.36 7.07
C GLU A 25 -16.41 19.88 6.79
N LEU A 26 -17.27 19.24 6.00
CA LEU A 26 -17.04 17.85 5.58
C LEU A 26 -15.77 17.73 4.72
N LEU A 27 -15.59 18.65 3.78
CA LEU A 27 -14.38 18.71 2.96
C LEU A 27 -13.12 18.90 3.82
N LYS A 28 -13.21 19.75 4.83
CA LYS A 28 -12.13 19.97 5.78
C LYS A 28 -11.77 18.70 6.54
N PHE A 29 -12.77 17.96 6.99
CA PHE A 29 -12.58 16.69 7.68
C PHE A 29 -11.85 15.69 6.80
N VAL A 30 -12.25 15.56 5.54
CA VAL A 30 -11.59 14.65 4.58
C VAL A 30 -10.15 15.08 4.36
N ASN A 31 -9.87 16.39 4.24
CA ASN A 31 -8.53 16.91 4.04
C ASN A 31 -7.61 16.73 5.25
N GLU A 32 -8.18 16.56 6.45
CA GLU A 32 -7.40 16.28 7.66
C GLU A 32 -6.85 14.85 7.68
N MET A 33 -7.39 13.94 6.89
CA MET A 33 -6.84 12.59 6.76
C MET A 33 -5.48 12.66 6.07
N ASN A 34 -4.53 11.82 6.52
CA ASN A 34 -3.24 11.80 5.86
C ASN A 34 -3.37 11.17 4.47
N LEU A 35 -2.41 11.47 3.60
CA LEU A 35 -2.46 11.04 2.20
C LEU A 35 -2.45 9.52 2.04
N GLU A 36 -1.73 8.81 2.90
CA GLU A 36 -1.68 7.34 2.85
C GLU A 36 -3.01 6.71 3.21
N GLU A 37 -3.68 7.23 4.23
CA GLU A 37 -5.02 6.74 4.60
C GLU A 37 -6.01 6.93 3.47
N GLN A 38 -5.98 8.10 2.82
CA GLN A 38 -6.84 8.37 1.67
C GLN A 38 -6.56 7.43 0.51
N ARG A 39 -5.30 7.17 0.23
CA ARG A 39 -4.89 6.27 -0.85
C ARG A 39 -5.25 4.83 -0.53
N SER A 40 -5.04 4.39 0.71
CA SER A 40 -5.40 3.05 1.17
C SER A 40 -6.90 2.80 0.98
N MET A 41 -7.73 3.75 1.35
CA MET A 41 -9.18 3.67 1.15
C MET A 41 -9.54 3.59 -0.34
N ARG A 42 -8.92 4.45 -1.15
CA ARG A 42 -9.18 4.55 -2.59
C ARG A 42 -8.78 3.28 -3.35
N GLU A 43 -7.62 2.72 -3.01
CA GLU A 43 -7.08 1.55 -3.67
C GLU A 43 -7.58 0.24 -3.06
N ASN A 44 -8.26 0.31 -1.93
CA ASN A 44 -8.76 -0.84 -1.18
C ASN A 44 -7.62 -1.80 -0.77
N LEU A 45 -6.51 -1.22 -0.34
CA LEU A 45 -5.32 -1.94 0.13
C LEU A 45 -4.96 -1.45 1.52
N ASP A 46 -4.36 -2.32 2.34
CA ASP A 46 -3.80 -1.87 3.61
C ASP A 46 -2.48 -1.10 3.39
N GLU A 47 -1.98 -0.45 4.43
CA GLU A 47 -0.77 0.37 4.32
C GLU A 47 0.45 -0.42 3.87
N GLU A 48 0.62 -1.64 4.36
CA GLU A 48 1.74 -2.51 3.99
C GLU A 48 1.72 -2.83 2.51
N THR A 49 0.56 -3.26 2.01
CA THR A 49 0.39 -3.64 0.61
C THR A 49 0.48 -2.41 -0.30
N LEU A 50 -0.08 -1.30 0.14
CA LEU A 50 -0.02 -0.05 -0.61
C LEU A 50 1.42 0.41 -0.83
N ALA A 51 2.28 0.27 0.18
CA ALA A 51 3.69 0.63 0.05
C ALA A 51 4.38 -0.18 -1.06
N ILE A 52 4.11 -1.50 -1.13
CA ILE A 52 4.65 -2.35 -2.19
C ILE A 52 4.04 -1.98 -3.54
N TYR A 53 2.73 -1.77 -3.58
CA TYR A 53 2.04 -1.34 -4.79
C TYR A 53 2.67 -0.07 -5.37
N ASP A 54 2.96 0.92 -4.52
CA ASP A 54 3.58 2.18 -4.93
C ASP A 54 4.98 1.97 -5.53
N LEU A 55 5.76 1.07 -4.97
CA LEU A 55 7.09 0.74 -5.50
C LEU A 55 6.99 0.09 -6.87
N LEU A 56 5.94 -0.66 -7.13
CA LEU A 56 5.74 -1.36 -8.40
C LEU A 56 5.08 -0.49 -9.45
N CYS A 57 4.30 0.50 -9.06
CA CYS A 57 3.54 1.33 -9.98
C CYS A 57 4.42 2.14 -10.92
N LYS A 58 3.91 2.34 -12.13
CA LYS A 58 4.52 3.17 -13.16
C LYS A 58 3.48 4.14 -13.73
N ASP A 59 3.93 5.14 -14.45
CA ASP A 59 3.06 6.01 -15.20
C ASP A 59 2.46 5.27 -16.41
N ASN A 60 1.29 5.69 -16.83
CA ASN A 60 0.63 5.19 -18.05
C ASN A 60 0.18 3.72 -17.99
N LEU A 61 -0.02 3.17 -16.80
CA LEU A 61 -0.61 1.84 -16.67
C LEU A 61 -2.11 1.89 -16.96
N THR A 62 -2.60 0.87 -17.69
CA THR A 62 -4.04 0.71 -17.88
C THR A 62 -4.69 0.27 -16.58
N LYS A 63 -6.02 0.37 -16.49
CA LYS A 63 -6.75 -0.11 -15.33
C LYS A 63 -6.53 -1.60 -15.09
N LYS A 64 -6.48 -2.39 -16.17
CA LYS A 64 -6.21 -3.83 -16.12
C LYS A 64 -4.82 -4.10 -15.55
N ASP A 65 -3.81 -3.34 -15.99
CA ASP A 65 -2.44 -3.47 -15.50
C ASP A 65 -2.36 -3.12 -14.02
N LYS A 66 -3.04 -2.07 -13.59
CA LYS A 66 -3.09 -1.67 -12.17
C LYS A 66 -3.69 -2.77 -11.30
N ASP A 67 -4.74 -3.44 -11.78
CA ASP A 67 -5.34 -4.56 -11.06
C ASP A 67 -4.37 -5.72 -10.91
N ILE A 68 -3.59 -6.01 -11.95
CA ILE A 68 -2.55 -7.05 -11.89
C ILE A 68 -1.47 -6.67 -10.90
N VAL A 69 -1.02 -5.42 -10.93
CA VAL A 69 0.00 -4.91 -9.99
C VAL A 69 -0.49 -5.02 -8.55
N LYS A 70 -1.75 -4.71 -8.28
CA LYS A 70 -2.35 -4.88 -6.95
C LYS A 70 -2.30 -6.34 -6.49
N LYS A 71 -2.69 -7.27 -7.35
CA LYS A 71 -2.66 -8.70 -7.04
C LYS A 71 -1.24 -9.18 -6.76
N VAL A 72 -0.28 -8.73 -7.55
CA VAL A 72 1.13 -9.07 -7.36
C VAL A 72 1.63 -8.53 -6.01
N ALA A 73 1.29 -7.30 -5.67
CA ALA A 73 1.68 -6.72 -4.39
C ALA A 73 1.13 -7.52 -3.20
N ILE A 74 -0.16 -7.88 -3.25
CA ILE A 74 -0.81 -8.67 -2.22
C ILE A 74 -0.12 -10.04 -2.09
N LYS A 75 0.09 -10.71 -3.20
CA LYS A 75 0.67 -12.05 -3.23
C LYS A 75 2.11 -12.06 -2.72
N THR A 76 2.89 -11.07 -3.11
CA THR A 76 4.28 -10.93 -2.68
C THR A 76 4.35 -10.80 -1.15
N LEU A 77 3.55 -9.92 -0.58
CA LEU A 77 3.56 -9.70 0.86
C LEU A 77 3.05 -10.93 1.62
N GLU A 78 1.98 -11.57 1.15
CA GLU A 78 1.45 -12.78 1.75
C GLU A 78 2.48 -13.89 1.80
N ASN A 79 3.18 -14.15 0.68
CA ASN A 79 4.19 -15.19 0.60
C ASN A 79 5.36 -14.90 1.53
N LEU A 80 5.82 -13.66 1.59
CA LEU A 80 6.92 -13.27 2.47
C LEU A 80 6.54 -13.42 3.93
N LYS A 81 5.38 -12.92 4.33
CA LYS A 81 4.92 -12.97 5.72
C LYS A 81 4.67 -14.40 6.19
N SER A 82 4.17 -15.27 5.33
CA SER A 82 3.87 -16.65 5.69
C SER A 82 5.12 -17.54 5.80
N GLU A 83 6.19 -17.19 5.06
CA GLU A 83 7.36 -18.07 4.96
C GLU A 83 8.62 -17.51 5.61
N LYS A 84 9.04 -16.31 5.26
CA LYS A 84 10.39 -15.80 5.60
C LYS A 84 10.40 -14.71 6.66
N LEU A 85 9.43 -13.82 6.66
CA LEU A 85 9.42 -12.70 7.60
C LEU A 85 9.09 -13.13 9.03
N LYS A 86 8.65 -14.37 9.23
CA LYS A 86 8.47 -14.98 10.55
C LYS A 86 9.79 -15.38 11.19
N ILE A 87 10.84 -15.55 10.41
CA ILE A 87 12.14 -15.98 10.89
C ILE A 87 12.79 -14.83 11.66
N GLU A 88 13.17 -15.07 12.91
CA GLU A 88 13.87 -14.06 13.70
C GLU A 88 15.22 -13.76 13.08
N ARG A 89 15.59 -12.48 13.04
CA ARG A 89 16.88 -12.02 12.52
C ARG A 89 17.15 -12.47 11.09
N TRP A 90 16.08 -12.59 10.29
CA TRP A 90 16.23 -13.00 8.89
C TRP A 90 17.20 -12.10 8.12
N ARG A 91 17.27 -10.81 8.49
CA ARG A 91 18.16 -9.84 7.84
C ARG A 91 19.63 -10.12 8.07
N GLU A 92 19.96 -10.81 9.15
CA GLU A 92 21.33 -11.19 9.49
C GLU A 92 21.78 -12.48 8.78
N SER A 93 20.85 -13.21 8.20
CA SER A 93 21.14 -14.45 7.47
C SER A 93 21.25 -14.17 5.98
N ASN A 94 22.43 -14.34 5.42
CA ASN A 94 22.66 -14.20 3.98
C ASN A 94 21.81 -15.17 3.17
N GLN A 95 21.63 -16.39 3.68
CA GLN A 95 20.83 -17.42 3.01
C GLN A 95 19.35 -17.02 2.97
N VAL A 96 18.79 -16.62 4.10
CA VAL A 96 17.38 -16.24 4.17
C VAL A 96 17.14 -14.95 3.37
N SER A 97 18.06 -13.99 3.45
CA SER A 97 17.95 -12.75 2.66
C SER A 97 17.94 -13.03 1.16
N ALA A 98 18.77 -13.98 0.70
CA ALA A 98 18.77 -14.39 -0.71
C ALA A 98 17.45 -15.05 -1.09
N GLN A 99 16.88 -15.87 -0.22
CA GLN A 99 15.57 -16.50 -0.44
C GLN A 99 14.45 -15.47 -0.52
N VAL A 100 14.50 -14.42 0.31
CA VAL A 100 13.54 -13.31 0.24
C VAL A 100 13.59 -12.65 -1.12
N LYS A 101 14.78 -12.36 -1.65
CA LYS A 101 14.93 -11.80 -3.00
C LYS A 101 14.32 -12.70 -4.08
N ILE A 102 14.55 -14.00 -3.98
CA ILE A 102 14.03 -14.96 -4.95
C ILE A 102 12.51 -14.96 -4.93
N ILE A 103 11.89 -14.97 -3.75
CA ILE A 103 10.44 -14.94 -3.61
C ILE A 103 9.87 -13.68 -4.25
N ILE A 104 10.48 -12.53 -3.97
CA ILE A 104 10.03 -11.25 -4.55
C ILE A 104 10.10 -11.32 -6.07
N ARG A 105 11.24 -11.75 -6.62
CA ARG A 105 11.44 -11.81 -8.06
C ARG A 105 10.44 -12.75 -8.73
N GLU A 106 10.21 -13.92 -8.17
CA GLU A 106 9.23 -14.88 -8.70
C GLU A 106 7.83 -14.30 -8.73
N CYS A 107 7.43 -13.57 -7.70
CA CYS A 107 6.14 -12.90 -7.69
C CYS A 107 6.06 -11.79 -8.74
N LEU A 108 7.12 -11.00 -8.89
CA LEU A 108 7.14 -9.90 -9.85
C LEU A 108 7.19 -10.36 -11.31
N LEU A 109 7.56 -11.60 -11.57
CA LEU A 109 7.49 -12.16 -12.93
C LEU A 109 6.05 -12.28 -13.43
N HIS A 110 5.06 -12.18 -12.54
CA HIS A 110 3.65 -12.16 -12.94
C HIS A 110 3.13 -10.78 -13.36
N LEU A 111 3.97 -9.74 -13.27
CA LEU A 111 3.62 -8.42 -13.76
C LEU A 111 3.45 -8.42 -15.28
N PRO A 112 2.66 -7.48 -15.85
CA PRO A 112 2.50 -7.42 -17.30
C PRO A 112 3.86 -7.20 -18.01
N LYS A 113 4.26 -8.13 -18.86
CA LYS A 113 5.58 -8.10 -19.50
C LYS A 113 5.79 -6.92 -20.43
N GLU A 114 4.72 -6.44 -21.06
CA GLU A 114 4.80 -5.27 -21.93
C GLU A 114 5.19 -4.01 -21.16
N SER A 115 4.69 -3.87 -19.94
CA SER A 115 4.97 -2.73 -19.09
C SER A 115 6.19 -2.96 -18.19
N TYR A 116 6.50 -4.21 -17.88
CA TYR A 116 7.59 -4.60 -16.99
C TYR A 116 8.48 -5.65 -17.63
N PRO A 117 9.38 -5.24 -18.55
CA PRO A 117 10.37 -6.17 -19.12
C PRO A 117 11.33 -6.66 -18.03
N ASP A 118 12.08 -7.71 -18.32
CA ASP A 118 12.95 -8.39 -17.34
C ASP A 118 13.90 -7.43 -16.61
N ASP A 119 14.44 -6.43 -17.32
CA ASP A 119 15.32 -5.42 -16.70
C ASP A 119 14.61 -4.66 -15.61
N GLU A 120 13.36 -4.25 -15.85
CA GLU A 120 12.57 -3.52 -14.87
C GLU A 120 12.13 -4.43 -13.72
N VAL A 121 11.83 -5.69 -13.99
CA VAL A 121 11.52 -6.66 -12.93
C VAL A 121 12.70 -6.76 -11.97
N ASN A 122 13.93 -6.82 -12.47
CA ASN A 122 15.12 -6.87 -11.63
C ASN A 122 15.27 -5.61 -10.78
N VAL A 123 15.05 -4.43 -11.36
CA VAL A 123 15.11 -3.16 -10.62
C VAL A 123 14.03 -3.11 -9.54
N LYS A 124 12.81 -3.48 -9.89
CA LYS A 124 11.69 -3.48 -8.94
C LYS A 124 11.90 -4.50 -7.82
N THR A 125 12.50 -5.64 -8.14
CA THR A 125 12.85 -6.65 -7.13
C THR A 125 13.78 -6.06 -6.07
N LEU A 126 14.81 -5.31 -6.49
CA LEU A 126 15.72 -4.67 -5.55
C LEU A 126 15.03 -3.57 -4.73
N ASP A 127 14.14 -2.79 -5.35
CA ASP A 127 13.40 -1.75 -4.66
C ASP A 127 12.51 -2.35 -3.57
N VAL A 128 11.76 -3.40 -3.89
CA VAL A 128 10.91 -4.09 -2.93
C VAL A 128 11.75 -4.75 -1.83
N TYR A 129 12.85 -5.40 -2.19
CA TYR A 129 13.75 -6.03 -1.23
C TYR A 129 14.29 -5.01 -0.23
N ARG A 130 14.75 -3.85 -0.68
CA ARG A 130 15.25 -2.78 0.20
C ARG A 130 14.18 -2.29 1.15
N HIS A 131 12.96 -2.14 0.65
CA HIS A 131 11.83 -1.76 1.48
C HIS A 131 11.54 -2.79 2.57
N ILE A 132 11.49 -4.07 2.20
CA ILE A 132 11.26 -5.17 3.13
C ILE A 132 12.40 -5.24 4.16
N HIS A 133 13.63 -5.16 3.72
CA HIS A 133 14.80 -5.21 4.60
C HIS A 133 14.79 -4.07 5.62
N SER A 134 14.36 -2.88 5.22
CA SER A 134 14.36 -1.70 6.09
C SER A 134 13.21 -1.69 7.09
N ASN A 135 12.07 -2.30 6.74
CA ASN A 135 10.82 -2.14 7.48
C ASN A 135 10.33 -3.39 8.19
N TYR A 136 10.88 -4.56 7.87
CA TYR A 136 10.49 -5.83 8.47
C TYR A 136 11.67 -6.44 9.22
N TYR A 137 11.54 -6.50 10.54
CA TYR A 137 12.67 -6.77 11.45
C TYR A 137 12.90 -8.25 11.74
N GLY A 138 11.96 -9.12 11.37
CA GLY A 138 12.01 -10.54 11.64
C GLY A 138 11.11 -10.92 12.81
N GLY A 139 10.84 -12.23 12.95
CA GLY A 139 9.94 -12.72 13.98
C GLY A 139 8.52 -12.20 13.86
N GLY A 140 8.13 -11.73 12.66
CA GLY A 140 6.82 -11.15 12.43
C GLY A 140 6.73 -9.66 12.77
N ALA A 141 7.79 -9.03 13.28
CA ALA A 141 7.80 -7.63 13.66
C ALA A 141 8.10 -6.71 12.46
N SER A 142 7.41 -5.59 12.38
CA SER A 142 7.63 -4.57 11.34
C SER A 142 7.22 -3.21 11.87
N ILE A 143 7.49 -2.14 11.07
CA ILE A 143 7.02 -0.79 11.43
C ILE A 143 5.49 -0.68 11.45
N TYR A 144 4.79 -1.62 10.82
CA TYR A 144 3.33 -1.59 10.68
C TYR A 144 2.61 -2.24 11.87
N ASN A 145 3.32 -2.99 12.71
CA ASN A 145 2.72 -3.71 13.83
C ASN A 145 3.46 -3.53 15.15
N ILE A 146 4.18 -2.46 15.28
CA ILE A 146 4.87 -2.09 16.52
C ILE A 146 3.89 -1.49 17.53
#